data_288a82ee1b439267347a70c2c30009fb
#
_entry.id   288a82ee1b439267347a70c2c30009fb
#
_cell.length_a   1.000
_cell.length_b   1.000
_cell.length_c   1.000
_cell.angle_alpha   90.00
_cell.angle_beta   90.00
_cell.angle_gamma   90.00
#
_symmetry.space_group_name_H-M   'P 1'
#
loop_
_entity.id
_entity.type
_entity.pdbx_description
1 polymer ?
#
loop_
_entity_poly.entity_id
_entity_poly.type
_entity_poly.pdbx_seq_one_letter_code
_entity_poly.pdbx_strand_id
1 'polypeptide(L)'
;EGPEFSIDPANVDPEMATIAGPQLVVPIMNARYAINAANARWGSLYDALYGTDALGDLPPGGPYNAERGDRVIAWGRNFLDTAVPLAEGSHADVDSYTVEAGQMVPALADPSQLVGWQGDPSGPATILLVNNGLHLEIQIDPDDSVGATDAAGVKDIVLEAAVTAIMDCEDSVAAVDSEDKALAYHNWLGLNRGDLSEEVTKGDSSFTRRMNNDRLYASPEGGSFMLAGRATMLVRNVGHLMTTPAVLDVDGNEIPEGLLDAMLTVLCAKHDLDKTDGDKNSRSGSVYVVKPKMHGPDEASFADQVFTRVEEVLGLAPNTVKLGLMDEERRTTVNLKECIRAIKSRVVFINTGFLDRTGDEIHTSMEAGPFVRKSDMKAQNWIGAYEDWNVDVGLACGLHAKAQIGKG
;
A
#
# COMPACT_ATOMS: atom_id res chain seq x y z
N GLU A 1 -17.47 -22.55 -18.79
CA GLU A 1 -17.57 -21.30 -18.02
C GLU A 1 -18.89 -21.27 -17.25
N GLY A 2 -18.86 -20.82 -15.97
CA GLY A 2 -20.06 -20.58 -15.16
C GLY A 2 -20.87 -19.36 -15.63
N PRO A 3 -22.04 -19.10 -15.04
CA PRO A 3 -22.84 -17.92 -15.38
C PRO A 3 -22.08 -16.63 -15.09
N GLU A 4 -22.50 -15.53 -15.73
CA GLU A 4 -21.96 -14.20 -15.46
C GLU A 4 -22.18 -13.81 -13.99
N PHE A 5 -21.20 -13.10 -13.39
CA PHE A 5 -21.26 -12.59 -12.03
C PHE A 5 -20.47 -11.30 -11.91
N SER A 6 -20.67 -10.59 -10.83
CA SER A 6 -19.79 -9.50 -10.36
C SER A 6 -19.35 -9.78 -8.94
N ILE A 7 -18.16 -9.32 -8.57
CA ILE A 7 -17.72 -9.37 -7.17
C ILE A 7 -18.59 -8.49 -6.29
N ASP A 8 -18.72 -8.87 -5.03
CA ASP A 8 -19.59 -8.20 -4.04
C ASP A 8 -18.97 -8.10 -2.64
N PRO A 9 -17.66 -7.75 -2.50
CA PRO A 9 -17.08 -7.60 -1.18
C PRO A 9 -17.73 -6.41 -0.46
N ALA A 10 -18.13 -6.63 0.79
CA ALA A 10 -18.70 -5.61 1.66
C ALA A 10 -17.65 -5.09 2.65
N ASN A 11 -17.86 -3.89 3.20
CA ASN A 11 -17.01 -3.29 4.23
C ASN A 11 -15.53 -3.19 3.81
N VAL A 12 -15.28 -2.69 2.61
CA VAL A 12 -13.94 -2.49 2.04
C VAL A 12 -13.53 -1.04 2.21
N ASP A 13 -12.31 -0.81 2.70
CA ASP A 13 -11.76 0.54 2.83
C ASP A 13 -11.49 1.15 1.44
N PRO A 14 -11.62 2.48 1.28
CA PRO A 14 -11.40 3.15 0.00
C PRO A 14 -10.05 2.86 -0.62
N GLU A 15 -9.01 2.68 0.19
CA GLU A 15 -7.66 2.33 -0.23
C GLU A 15 -7.59 1.01 -1.00
N MET A 16 -8.53 0.09 -0.76
CA MET A 16 -8.66 -1.17 -1.48
C MET A 16 -9.64 -1.09 -2.65
N ALA A 17 -10.68 -0.23 -2.55
CA ALA A 17 -11.79 -0.23 -3.48
C ALA A 17 -11.64 0.83 -4.60
N THR A 18 -11.29 2.07 -4.26
CA THR A 18 -11.43 3.23 -5.15
C THR A 18 -10.18 4.07 -5.32
N ILE A 19 -9.20 3.95 -4.45
CA ILE A 19 -7.95 4.72 -4.51
C ILE A 19 -6.87 3.86 -5.14
N ALA A 20 -6.40 4.27 -6.33
CA ALA A 20 -5.30 3.61 -7.03
C ALA A 20 -3.97 4.26 -6.68
N GLY A 21 -2.93 3.46 -6.47
CA GLY A 21 -1.58 3.96 -6.18
C GLY A 21 -0.57 2.83 -6.01
N PRO A 22 0.70 3.17 -5.79
CA PRO A 22 1.73 2.20 -5.47
C PRO A 22 1.39 1.40 -4.21
N GLN A 23 1.71 0.11 -4.22
CA GLN A 23 1.57 -0.79 -3.10
C GLN A 23 2.94 -1.36 -2.75
N LEU A 24 3.38 -1.17 -1.50
CA LEU A 24 4.67 -1.67 -1.04
C LEU A 24 4.54 -3.12 -0.55
N VAL A 25 5.62 -3.88 -0.68
CA VAL A 25 5.78 -5.21 -0.06
C VAL A 25 7.07 -5.20 0.74
N VAL A 26 7.01 -5.54 2.03
CA VAL A 26 8.15 -5.53 2.93
C VAL A 26 8.20 -6.79 3.81
N PRO A 27 9.39 -7.27 4.18
CA PRO A 27 9.53 -8.40 5.10
C PRO A 27 9.03 -8.03 6.50
N ILE A 28 8.02 -8.76 7.00
CA ILE A 28 7.44 -8.52 8.32
C ILE A 28 8.42 -8.73 9.47
N MET A 29 9.41 -9.61 9.29
CA MET A 29 10.42 -9.90 10.31
C MET A 29 11.38 -8.73 10.58
N ASN A 30 11.42 -7.73 9.69
CA ASN A 30 12.18 -6.51 9.90
C ASN A 30 11.24 -5.38 10.37
N ALA A 31 11.18 -5.15 11.68
CA ALA A 31 10.28 -4.16 12.30
C ALA A 31 10.49 -2.76 11.72
N ARG A 32 11.74 -2.34 11.47
CA ARG A 32 12.07 -1.03 10.88
C ARG A 32 11.49 -0.88 9.47
N TYR A 33 11.60 -1.93 8.63
CA TYR A 33 11.06 -1.90 7.27
C TYR A 33 9.53 -1.88 7.29
N ALA A 34 8.91 -2.66 8.18
CA ALA A 34 7.46 -2.68 8.34
C ALA A 34 6.91 -1.31 8.77
N ILE A 35 7.52 -0.68 9.77
CA ILE A 35 7.16 0.68 10.22
C ILE A 35 7.37 1.70 9.10
N ASN A 36 8.49 1.63 8.36
CA ASN A 36 8.76 2.54 7.25
C ASN A 36 7.73 2.38 6.13
N ALA A 37 7.33 1.16 5.79
CA ALA A 37 6.30 0.92 4.77
C ALA A 37 4.93 1.44 5.21
N ALA A 38 4.55 1.24 6.47
CA ALA A 38 3.32 1.83 7.02
C ALA A 38 3.35 3.37 6.94
N ASN A 39 4.48 3.99 7.24
CA ASN A 39 4.64 5.44 7.22
C ASN A 39 4.82 6.03 5.79
N ALA A 40 5.10 5.19 4.79
CA ALA A 40 5.29 5.62 3.41
C ALA A 40 3.99 6.11 2.72
N ARG A 41 2.85 6.07 3.42
CA ARG A 41 1.63 6.71 2.91
C ARG A 41 1.88 8.17 2.56
N TRP A 42 2.63 8.90 3.40
CA TRP A 42 2.96 10.31 3.18
C TRP A 42 4.47 10.44 2.93
N GLY A 43 4.81 10.91 1.75
CA GLY A 43 6.20 11.02 1.30
C GLY A 43 6.54 12.41 0.79
N SER A 44 7.74 12.90 1.13
CA SER A 44 8.30 14.14 0.62
C SER A 44 8.58 14.02 -0.88
N LEU A 45 7.99 14.90 -1.68
CA LEU A 45 8.30 15.02 -3.09
C LEU A 45 9.71 15.61 -3.30
N TYR A 46 10.07 16.58 -2.47
CA TYR A 46 11.39 17.23 -2.58
C TYR A 46 12.52 16.26 -2.29
N ASP A 47 12.40 15.46 -1.22
CA ASP A 47 13.37 14.39 -0.91
C ASP A 47 13.48 13.35 -2.03
N ALA A 48 12.35 12.93 -2.59
CA ALA A 48 12.31 11.96 -3.69
C ALA A 48 13.00 12.51 -4.95
N LEU A 49 12.72 13.75 -5.33
CA LEU A 49 13.35 14.40 -6.49
C LEU A 49 14.84 14.67 -6.27
N TYR A 50 15.21 15.11 -5.06
CA TYR A 50 16.60 15.40 -4.73
C TYR A 50 17.45 14.14 -4.67
N GLY A 51 16.95 13.07 -4.06
CA GLY A 51 17.70 11.85 -3.72
C GLY A 51 17.76 10.78 -4.82
N THR A 52 17.02 10.94 -5.93
CA THR A 52 16.94 9.93 -7.00
C THR A 52 17.28 10.51 -8.37
N ASP A 53 17.16 9.68 -9.41
CA ASP A 53 17.33 10.09 -10.81
C ASP A 53 16.05 10.65 -11.47
N ALA A 54 15.03 10.97 -10.69
CA ALA A 54 13.75 11.48 -11.19
C ALA A 54 13.86 12.81 -11.96
N LEU A 55 14.91 13.59 -11.69
CA LEU A 55 15.25 14.81 -12.46
C LEU A 55 16.06 14.54 -13.75
N GLY A 56 16.27 13.27 -14.12
CA GLY A 56 17.03 12.84 -15.28
C GLY A 56 18.51 12.62 -15.01
N ASP A 57 19.01 12.91 -13.82
CA ASP A 57 20.38 12.70 -13.37
C ASP A 57 20.43 12.29 -11.89
N LEU A 58 21.44 11.53 -11.49
CA LEU A 58 21.66 11.18 -10.10
C LEU A 58 22.17 12.39 -9.29
N PRO A 59 21.84 12.46 -7.98
CA PRO A 59 22.37 13.51 -7.14
C PRO A 59 23.89 13.47 -7.08
N PRO A 60 24.57 14.64 -7.09
CA PRO A 60 26.01 14.68 -6.89
C PRO A 60 26.35 14.18 -5.48
N GLY A 61 27.45 13.43 -5.36
CA GLY A 61 27.95 13.04 -4.04
C GLY A 61 28.42 14.25 -3.24
N GLY A 62 28.32 14.16 -1.90
CA GLY A 62 28.84 15.21 -1.01
C GLY A 62 27.74 16.02 -0.30
N PRO A 63 28.01 17.26 0.14
CA PRO A 63 27.04 18.09 0.85
C PRO A 63 25.89 18.54 -0.07
N TYR A 64 24.90 19.21 0.54
CA TYR A 64 23.74 19.76 -0.20
C TYR A 64 24.20 20.63 -1.38
N ASN A 65 23.59 20.40 -2.53
CA ASN A 65 23.82 21.14 -3.76
C ASN A 65 22.64 22.07 -4.04
N ALA A 66 22.86 23.39 -3.92
CA ALA A 66 21.83 24.40 -4.05
C ALA A 66 21.21 24.43 -5.47
N GLU A 67 22.04 24.29 -6.53
CA GLU A 67 21.53 24.27 -7.92
C GLU A 67 20.56 23.10 -8.14
N ARG A 68 20.84 21.92 -7.56
CA ARG A 68 19.91 20.80 -7.59
C ARG A 68 18.66 21.11 -6.77
N GLY A 69 18.79 21.73 -5.61
CA GLY A 69 17.67 22.19 -4.79
C GLY A 69 16.74 23.14 -5.54
N ASP A 70 17.28 24.10 -6.26
CA ASP A 70 16.49 25.03 -7.09
C ASP A 70 15.71 24.29 -8.20
N ARG A 71 16.31 23.27 -8.81
CA ARG A 71 15.63 22.41 -9.81
C ARG A 71 14.50 21.59 -9.18
N VAL A 72 14.67 21.10 -7.95
CA VAL A 72 13.63 20.38 -7.19
C VAL A 72 12.44 21.29 -6.92
N ILE A 73 12.70 22.50 -6.40
CA ILE A 73 11.64 23.50 -6.13
C ILE A 73 10.88 23.84 -7.41
N ALA A 74 11.58 24.16 -8.49
CA ALA A 74 10.97 24.49 -9.78
C ALA A 74 10.14 23.32 -10.32
N TRP A 75 10.63 22.09 -10.21
CA TRP A 75 9.86 20.91 -10.62
C TRP A 75 8.59 20.72 -9.78
N GLY A 76 8.71 20.88 -8.46
CA GLY A 76 7.56 20.78 -7.54
C GLY A 76 6.49 21.83 -7.84
N ARG A 77 6.87 23.06 -8.16
CA ARG A 77 5.92 24.11 -8.56
C ARG A 77 5.20 23.79 -9.87
N ASN A 78 5.93 23.29 -10.88
CA ASN A 78 5.31 22.81 -12.13
C ASN A 78 4.39 21.59 -11.92
N PHE A 79 4.73 20.72 -10.96
CA PHE A 79 3.85 19.60 -10.58
C PHE A 79 2.53 20.13 -10.00
N LEU A 80 2.56 21.15 -9.13
CA LEU A 80 1.35 21.76 -8.61
C LEU A 80 0.48 22.37 -9.73
N ASP A 81 1.08 23.04 -10.72
CA ASP A 81 0.36 23.57 -11.88
C ASP A 81 -0.35 22.50 -12.70
N THR A 82 0.20 21.27 -12.69
CA THR A 82 -0.41 20.13 -13.39
C THR A 82 -1.49 19.44 -12.55
N ALA A 83 -1.24 19.23 -11.26
CA ALA A 83 -2.11 18.44 -10.39
C ALA A 83 -3.27 19.26 -9.80
N VAL A 84 -3.02 20.51 -9.46
CA VAL A 84 -3.96 21.41 -8.74
C VAL A 84 -3.82 22.84 -9.27
N PRO A 85 -4.10 23.09 -10.56
CA PRO A 85 -3.82 24.36 -11.22
C PRO A 85 -4.56 25.54 -10.56
N LEU A 86 -3.93 26.68 -10.59
CA LEU A 86 -4.58 27.95 -10.20
C LEU A 86 -5.58 28.39 -11.28
N ALA A 87 -6.58 29.17 -10.88
CA ALA A 87 -7.53 29.79 -11.81
C ALA A 87 -6.83 30.77 -12.77
N GLU A 88 -5.80 31.46 -12.30
CA GLU A 88 -4.96 32.36 -13.08
C GLU A 88 -3.52 32.28 -12.57
N GLY A 89 -2.54 32.35 -13.49
CA GLY A 89 -1.11 32.31 -13.15
C GLY A 89 -0.55 30.93 -12.93
N SER A 90 0.56 30.86 -12.22
CA SER A 90 1.31 29.64 -11.93
C SER A 90 1.70 29.59 -10.45
N HIS A 91 1.73 28.39 -9.87
CA HIS A 91 2.28 28.19 -8.52
C HIS A 91 3.73 28.66 -8.40
N ALA A 92 4.47 28.72 -9.50
CA ALA A 92 5.84 29.23 -9.53
C ALA A 92 5.95 30.73 -9.19
N ASP A 93 4.87 31.51 -9.42
CA ASP A 93 4.83 32.95 -9.24
C ASP A 93 4.13 33.38 -7.92
N VAL A 94 3.76 32.39 -7.06
CA VAL A 94 3.04 32.68 -5.81
C VAL A 94 4.01 33.10 -4.72
N ASP A 95 3.74 34.27 -4.11
CA ASP A 95 4.50 34.81 -2.99
C ASP A 95 3.92 34.45 -1.60
N SER A 96 2.66 34.00 -1.55
CA SER A 96 2.01 33.56 -0.32
C SER A 96 0.77 32.74 -0.60
N TYR A 97 0.45 31.82 0.32
CA TYR A 97 -0.79 31.07 0.32
C TYR A 97 -1.60 31.41 1.58
N THR A 98 -2.90 31.66 1.41
CA THR A 98 -3.85 31.85 2.52
C THR A 98 -5.13 31.07 2.26
N VAL A 99 -6.00 30.98 3.28
CA VAL A 99 -7.36 30.45 3.14
C VAL A 99 -8.34 31.52 3.60
N GLU A 100 -9.18 31.99 2.69
CA GLU A 100 -10.17 33.04 2.96
C GLU A 100 -11.57 32.51 2.67
N ALA A 101 -12.46 32.59 3.64
CA ALA A 101 -13.83 32.09 3.53
C ALA A 101 -13.94 30.65 3.02
N GLY A 102 -12.99 29.77 3.41
CA GLY A 102 -12.94 28.39 2.99
C GLY A 102 -12.40 28.15 1.56
N GLN A 103 -11.77 29.15 0.96
CA GLN A 103 -11.13 29.03 -0.36
C GLN A 103 -9.65 29.37 -0.28
N MET A 104 -8.84 28.68 -1.08
CA MET A 104 -7.41 28.98 -1.19
C MET A 104 -7.20 30.31 -1.95
N VAL A 105 -6.23 31.06 -1.52
CA VAL A 105 -5.74 32.26 -2.22
C VAL A 105 -4.23 32.08 -2.47
N PRO A 106 -3.78 32.14 -3.74
CA PRO A 106 -4.55 32.37 -4.97
C PRO A 106 -5.55 31.24 -5.25
N ALA A 107 -6.64 31.54 -5.95
CA ALA A 107 -7.75 30.64 -6.18
C ALA A 107 -7.35 29.45 -7.08
N LEU A 108 -7.83 28.24 -6.75
CA LEU A 108 -7.70 27.06 -7.60
C LEU A 108 -8.63 27.13 -8.82
N ALA A 109 -8.25 26.55 -9.94
CA ALA A 109 -9.11 26.38 -11.10
C ALA A 109 -10.34 25.50 -10.78
N ASP A 110 -10.16 24.51 -9.94
CA ASP A 110 -11.24 23.73 -9.31
C ASP A 110 -11.20 23.95 -7.80
N PRO A 111 -12.09 24.77 -7.23
CA PRO A 111 -12.13 25.04 -5.79
C PRO A 111 -12.36 23.78 -4.93
N SER A 112 -12.95 22.72 -5.48
CA SER A 112 -13.20 21.48 -4.75
C SER A 112 -11.93 20.68 -4.43
N GLN A 113 -10.80 21.06 -5.03
CA GLN A 113 -9.50 20.46 -4.72
C GLN A 113 -8.93 20.92 -3.37
N LEU A 114 -9.41 22.03 -2.78
CA LEU A 114 -9.07 22.38 -1.40
C LEU A 114 -9.84 21.49 -0.43
N VAL A 115 -9.14 20.66 0.31
CA VAL A 115 -9.72 19.71 1.28
C VAL A 115 -9.59 20.24 2.71
N GLY A 116 -8.49 20.92 3.03
CA GLY A 116 -8.28 21.46 4.37
C GLY A 116 -6.95 22.18 4.54
N TRP A 117 -6.63 22.54 5.78
CA TRP A 117 -5.35 23.15 6.14
C TRP A 117 -4.98 22.89 7.60
N GLN A 118 -3.74 23.20 7.94
CA GLN A 118 -3.24 23.25 9.32
C GLN A 118 -2.69 24.64 9.64
N GLY A 119 -2.87 25.08 10.89
CA GLY A 119 -2.44 26.40 11.33
C GLY A 119 -3.50 27.48 11.13
N ASP A 120 -3.08 28.75 11.21
CA ASP A 120 -3.97 29.90 10.99
C ASP A 120 -4.29 30.04 9.47
N PRO A 121 -5.56 30.21 9.08
CA PRO A 121 -5.90 30.33 7.66
C PRO A 121 -5.25 31.54 6.96
N SER A 122 -4.87 32.59 7.69
CA SER A 122 -4.14 33.74 7.14
C SER A 122 -2.65 33.51 6.93
N GLY A 123 -2.13 32.39 7.45
CA GLY A 123 -0.74 31.93 7.28
C GLY A 123 -0.67 30.44 7.63
N PRO A 124 -1.23 29.57 6.77
CA PRO A 124 -1.31 28.17 7.06
C PRO A 124 0.09 27.51 7.04
N ALA A 125 0.34 26.62 7.99
CA ALA A 125 1.53 25.80 7.99
C ALA A 125 1.44 24.68 6.93
N THR A 126 0.22 24.27 6.56
CA THR A 126 -0.04 23.25 5.55
C THR A 126 -1.34 23.56 4.83
N ILE A 127 -1.36 23.43 3.50
CA ILE A 127 -2.59 23.40 2.69
C ILE A 127 -2.73 21.99 2.15
N LEU A 128 -3.89 21.37 2.41
CA LEU A 128 -4.22 20.03 1.94
C LEU A 128 -5.11 20.13 0.70
N LEU A 129 -4.63 19.55 -0.38
CA LEU A 129 -5.30 19.49 -1.68
C LEU A 129 -5.55 18.03 -2.09
N VAL A 130 -6.44 17.82 -3.06
CA VAL A 130 -6.75 16.49 -3.61
C VAL A 130 -6.70 16.50 -5.14
N ASN A 131 -6.14 15.45 -5.71
CA ASN A 131 -6.18 15.18 -7.14
C ASN A 131 -6.36 13.67 -7.39
N ASN A 132 -7.37 13.30 -8.17
CA ASN A 132 -7.68 11.89 -8.48
C ASN A 132 -7.83 11.00 -7.23
N GLY A 133 -8.39 11.53 -6.14
CA GLY A 133 -8.60 10.82 -4.88
C GLY A 133 -7.37 10.68 -3.99
N LEU A 134 -6.19 11.14 -4.43
CA LEU A 134 -4.97 11.20 -3.61
C LEU A 134 -4.72 12.63 -3.14
N HIS A 135 -4.28 12.74 -1.89
CA HIS A 135 -4.01 14.04 -1.29
C HIS A 135 -2.55 14.47 -1.50
N LEU A 136 -2.36 15.77 -1.47
CA LEU A 136 -1.05 16.41 -1.42
C LEU A 136 -1.09 17.61 -0.46
N GLU A 137 0.02 17.84 0.22
CA GLU A 137 0.22 18.96 1.13
C GLU A 137 1.23 19.95 0.54
N ILE A 138 0.89 21.23 0.52
CA ILE A 138 1.88 22.29 0.41
C ILE A 138 2.30 22.62 1.84
N GLN A 139 3.51 22.30 2.24
CA GLN A 139 4.06 22.59 3.57
C GLN A 139 4.80 23.92 3.56
N ILE A 140 4.40 24.83 4.44
CA ILE A 140 4.87 26.22 4.47
C ILE A 140 5.56 26.48 5.81
N ASP A 141 6.82 26.86 5.75
CA ASP A 141 7.62 27.21 6.92
C ASP A 141 8.81 28.08 6.44
N PRO A 142 8.67 29.41 6.50
CA PRO A 142 9.71 30.34 6.04
C PRO A 142 10.99 30.32 6.91
N ASP A 143 10.95 29.69 8.09
CA ASP A 143 12.12 29.54 8.97
C ASP A 143 12.91 28.26 8.66
N ASP A 144 12.34 27.32 7.87
CA ASP A 144 13.05 26.14 7.38
C ASP A 144 14.12 26.52 6.35
N SER A 145 15.21 25.74 6.29
CA SER A 145 16.33 26.00 5.38
C SER A 145 15.95 26.03 3.89
N VAL A 146 14.94 25.24 3.48
CA VAL A 146 14.40 25.23 2.12
C VAL A 146 13.34 26.34 1.98
N GLY A 147 12.39 26.44 2.91
CA GLY A 147 11.35 27.45 2.89
C GLY A 147 11.88 28.89 2.89
N ALA A 148 12.99 29.16 3.56
CA ALA A 148 13.65 30.47 3.55
C ALA A 148 14.18 30.89 2.16
N THR A 149 14.32 29.94 1.22
CA THR A 149 14.73 30.22 -0.17
C THR A 149 13.56 30.35 -1.14
N ASP A 150 12.33 30.05 -0.69
CA ASP A 150 11.11 30.06 -1.49
C ASP A 150 10.28 31.33 -1.18
N ALA A 151 9.76 32.01 -2.22
CA ALA A 151 9.02 33.25 -2.06
C ALA A 151 7.77 33.13 -1.18
N ALA A 152 7.07 31.99 -1.26
CA ALA A 152 5.90 31.68 -0.45
C ALA A 152 6.24 30.87 0.83
N GLY A 153 7.51 30.65 1.13
CA GLY A 153 7.96 29.88 2.29
C GLY A 153 7.70 28.38 2.18
N VAL A 154 7.48 27.85 0.98
CA VAL A 154 7.22 26.41 0.79
C VAL A 154 8.49 25.61 1.02
N LYS A 155 8.48 24.79 2.05
CA LYS A 155 9.62 23.91 2.40
C LYS A 155 9.55 22.53 1.76
N ASP A 156 8.34 22.06 1.44
CA ASP A 156 8.12 20.75 0.82
C ASP A 156 6.73 20.64 0.20
N ILE A 157 6.58 19.68 -0.70
CA ILE A 157 5.30 19.15 -1.14
C ILE A 157 5.26 17.69 -0.67
N VAL A 158 4.31 17.36 0.19
CA VAL A 158 4.17 15.99 0.70
C VAL A 158 2.99 15.32 0.00
N LEU A 159 3.24 14.16 -0.57
CA LEU A 159 2.23 13.40 -1.33
C LEU A 159 1.68 12.25 -0.50
N GLU A 160 0.39 11.96 -0.65
CA GLU A 160 -0.19 10.68 -0.29
C GLU A 160 0.30 9.65 -1.33
N ALA A 161 1.44 9.03 -1.05
CA ALA A 161 2.25 8.30 -2.04
C ALA A 161 1.89 6.81 -2.11
N ALA A 162 1.95 6.09 -0.97
CA ALA A 162 1.67 4.66 -0.90
C ALA A 162 0.53 4.39 0.10
N VAL A 163 -0.68 4.25 -0.41
CA VAL A 163 -1.88 4.10 0.43
C VAL A 163 -2.07 2.71 1.00
N THR A 164 -1.39 1.71 0.44
CA THR A 164 -1.42 0.31 0.91
C THR A 164 -0.02 -0.27 1.01
N ALA A 165 0.18 -1.19 1.97
CA ALA A 165 1.44 -1.89 2.17
C ALA A 165 1.18 -3.35 2.58
N ILE A 166 1.89 -4.29 1.99
CA ILE A 166 1.82 -5.72 2.28
C ILE A 166 2.96 -6.07 3.23
N MET A 167 2.61 -6.55 4.42
CA MET A 167 3.53 -7.12 5.40
C MET A 167 3.70 -8.59 5.08
N ASP A 168 4.87 -8.98 4.62
CA ASP A 168 5.09 -10.29 3.99
C ASP A 168 5.61 -11.32 4.97
N CYS A 169 4.86 -12.44 5.13
CA CYS A 169 5.30 -13.64 5.85
C CYS A 169 5.85 -14.73 4.91
N GLU A 170 5.98 -14.46 3.63
CA GLU A 170 6.29 -15.46 2.60
C GLU A 170 7.66 -15.19 1.97
N ASP A 171 7.74 -14.83 0.68
CA ASP A 171 8.97 -14.87 -0.13
C ASP A 171 10.08 -13.92 0.33
N SER A 172 9.76 -12.80 0.98
CA SER A 172 10.77 -11.85 1.46
C SER A 172 11.34 -12.18 2.84
N VAL A 173 10.87 -13.25 3.49
CA VAL A 173 11.34 -13.70 4.80
C VAL A 173 11.80 -15.17 4.76
N ALA A 174 12.65 -15.56 5.71
CA ALA A 174 12.99 -16.93 6.02
C ALA A 174 12.54 -17.24 7.44
N ALA A 175 11.35 -17.79 7.62
CA ALA A 175 10.79 -18.21 8.91
C ALA A 175 10.79 -19.74 8.98
N VAL A 176 11.85 -20.31 9.55
CA VAL A 176 12.16 -21.74 9.47
C VAL A 176 11.77 -22.52 10.72
N ASP A 177 11.47 -21.83 11.82
CA ASP A 177 11.13 -22.46 13.10
C ASP A 177 10.09 -21.62 13.90
N SER A 178 9.82 -22.04 15.12
CA SER A 178 8.85 -21.36 15.99
C SER A 178 9.31 -19.98 16.46
N GLU A 179 10.60 -19.75 16.59
CA GLU A 179 11.15 -18.45 17.02
C GLU A 179 10.98 -17.42 15.90
N ASP A 180 11.30 -17.78 14.67
CA ASP A 180 11.09 -16.95 13.49
C ASP A 180 9.61 -16.61 13.26
N LYS A 181 8.73 -17.63 13.36
CA LYS A 181 7.27 -17.40 13.22
C LYS A 181 6.74 -16.52 14.34
N ALA A 182 7.21 -16.69 15.57
CA ALA A 182 6.84 -15.84 16.70
C ALA A 182 7.26 -14.38 16.46
N LEU A 183 8.46 -14.14 15.91
CA LEU A 183 8.93 -12.80 15.56
C LEU A 183 8.02 -12.15 14.49
N ALA A 184 7.68 -12.87 13.42
CA ALA A 184 6.78 -12.38 12.39
C ALA A 184 5.41 -11.98 12.95
N TYR A 185 4.80 -12.85 13.75
CA TYR A 185 3.50 -12.57 14.37
C TYR A 185 3.58 -11.49 15.43
N HIS A 186 4.67 -11.39 16.21
CA HIS A 186 4.89 -10.31 17.18
C HIS A 186 4.92 -8.94 16.49
N ASN A 187 5.64 -8.83 15.37
CA ASN A 187 5.70 -7.59 14.61
C ASN A 187 4.32 -7.25 13.99
N TRP A 188 3.61 -8.23 13.45
CA TRP A 188 2.25 -8.02 12.93
C TRP A 188 1.26 -7.61 14.03
N LEU A 189 1.35 -8.23 15.20
CA LEU A 189 0.55 -7.84 16.36
C LEU A 189 0.84 -6.40 16.79
N GLY A 190 2.12 -6.02 16.88
CA GLY A 190 2.54 -4.67 17.25
C GLY A 190 2.07 -3.60 16.25
N LEU A 191 2.07 -3.91 14.94
CA LEU A 191 1.48 -3.05 13.91
C LEU A 191 -0.02 -2.87 14.12
N ASN A 192 -0.78 -3.94 14.36
CA ASN A 192 -2.22 -3.88 14.57
C ASN A 192 -2.61 -3.20 15.89
N ARG A 193 -1.82 -3.38 16.95
CA ARG A 193 -2.00 -2.65 18.20
C ARG A 193 -1.61 -1.18 18.10
N GLY A 194 -0.67 -0.85 17.22
CA GLY A 194 -0.13 0.49 17.05
C GLY A 194 1.09 0.79 17.92
N ASP A 195 1.67 -0.21 18.58
CA ASP A 195 2.78 -0.06 19.55
C ASP A 195 4.13 -0.61 19.05
N LEU A 196 4.19 -1.15 17.83
CA LEU A 196 5.48 -1.57 17.25
C LEU A 196 6.44 -0.39 17.18
N SER A 197 7.63 -0.58 17.69
CA SER A 197 8.68 0.43 17.69
C SER A 197 10.05 -0.19 17.52
N GLU A 198 10.99 0.58 16.97
CA GLU A 198 12.36 0.15 16.72
C GLU A 198 13.34 1.28 17.04
N GLU A 199 14.40 0.96 17.79
CA GLU A 199 15.49 1.91 18.04
C GLU A 199 16.40 2.01 16.82
N VAL A 200 16.54 3.21 16.30
CA VAL A 200 17.38 3.50 15.12
C VAL A 200 18.51 4.42 15.51
N THR A 201 19.74 3.97 15.27
CA THR A 201 20.94 4.78 15.47
C THR A 201 21.39 5.39 14.15
N LYS A 202 21.59 6.71 14.12
CA LYS A 202 22.11 7.45 12.97
C LYS A 202 23.25 8.34 13.43
N GLY A 203 24.50 7.94 13.13
CA GLY A 203 25.69 8.59 13.67
C GLY A 203 25.73 8.45 15.19
N ASP A 204 25.89 9.57 15.90
CA ASP A 204 25.94 9.62 17.37
C ASP A 204 24.56 9.78 18.04
N SER A 205 23.47 9.80 17.27
CA SER A 205 22.11 9.96 17.79
C SER A 205 21.29 8.67 17.64
N SER A 206 20.47 8.38 18.65
CA SER A 206 19.46 7.31 18.62
C SER A 206 18.07 7.90 18.77
N PHE A 207 17.12 7.34 18.06
CA PHE A 207 15.71 7.71 18.18
C PHE A 207 14.82 6.48 18.00
N THR A 208 13.66 6.49 18.66
CA THR A 208 12.68 5.43 18.51
C THR A 208 11.81 5.67 17.27
N ARG A 209 11.88 4.78 16.28
CA ARG A 209 10.99 4.77 15.14
C ARG A 209 9.65 4.16 15.54
N ARG A 210 8.56 4.86 15.19
CA ARG A 210 7.17 4.44 15.46
C ARG A 210 6.31 4.68 14.23
N MET A 211 5.12 4.07 14.20
CA MET A 211 4.11 4.44 13.19
C MET A 211 3.61 5.86 13.43
N ASN A 212 3.34 6.57 12.33
CA ASN A 212 2.78 7.91 12.37
C ASN A 212 1.33 7.88 12.86
N ASN A 213 0.93 8.91 13.60
CA ASN A 213 -0.47 9.14 13.95
C ASN A 213 -1.26 9.65 12.74
N ASP A 214 -2.58 9.58 12.83
CA ASP A 214 -3.48 10.20 11.86
C ASP A 214 -3.29 11.73 11.85
N ARG A 215 -3.56 12.35 10.71
CA ARG A 215 -3.29 13.76 10.43
C ARG A 215 -4.58 14.58 10.54
N LEU A 216 -4.58 15.59 11.39
CA LEU A 216 -5.73 16.45 11.67
C LEU A 216 -5.68 17.73 10.82
N TYR A 217 -6.80 18.07 10.19
CA TYR A 217 -6.95 19.30 9.38
C TYR A 217 -8.23 20.05 9.73
N ALA A 218 -8.19 21.36 9.57
CA ALA A 218 -9.40 22.19 9.51
C ALA A 218 -10.10 21.99 8.16
N SER A 219 -11.43 21.99 8.15
CA SER A 219 -12.25 21.80 6.94
C SER A 219 -12.73 23.14 6.36
N PRO A 220 -12.78 23.32 5.03
CA PRO A 220 -13.42 24.46 4.38
C PRO A 220 -14.90 24.67 4.77
N GLU A 221 -15.59 23.58 5.12
CA GLU A 221 -16.99 23.58 5.56
C GLU A 221 -17.16 23.88 7.06
N GLY A 222 -16.05 24.08 7.77
CA GLY A 222 -16.01 24.26 9.23
C GLY A 222 -15.76 22.97 9.99
N GLY A 223 -15.23 23.10 11.21
CA GLY A 223 -14.79 21.95 12.02
C GLY A 223 -13.46 21.38 11.58
N SER A 224 -13.23 20.10 11.88
CA SER A 224 -11.99 19.39 11.55
C SER A 224 -12.26 17.94 11.17
N PHE A 225 -11.31 17.34 10.46
CA PHE A 225 -11.33 15.92 10.09
C PHE A 225 -9.93 15.32 10.16
N MET A 226 -9.86 13.99 10.10
CA MET A 226 -8.59 13.26 10.14
C MET A 226 -8.41 12.42 8.89
N LEU A 227 -7.19 12.41 8.36
CA LEU A 227 -6.73 11.45 7.35
C LEU A 227 -5.79 10.43 7.99
N ALA A 228 -5.78 9.22 7.44
CA ALA A 228 -4.87 8.20 7.90
C ALA A 228 -3.41 8.64 7.73
N GLY A 229 -2.64 8.55 8.79
CA GLY A 229 -1.20 8.84 8.77
C GLY A 229 -0.37 7.68 8.22
N ARG A 230 -0.98 6.49 8.09
CA ARG A 230 -0.33 5.25 7.67
C ARG A 230 -1.02 4.64 6.46
N ALA A 231 -0.27 3.85 5.70
CA ALA A 231 -0.81 2.96 4.68
C ALA A 231 -1.76 1.94 5.33
N THR A 232 -2.83 1.59 4.64
CA THR A 232 -3.67 0.44 5.00
C THR A 232 -2.86 -0.84 4.77
N MET A 233 -2.67 -1.62 5.83
CA MET A 233 -1.79 -2.78 5.81
C MET A 233 -2.56 -4.04 5.48
N LEU A 234 -1.98 -4.84 4.58
CA LEU A 234 -2.32 -6.23 4.35
C LEU A 234 -1.22 -7.12 4.92
N VAL A 235 -1.52 -8.37 5.20
CA VAL A 235 -0.53 -9.39 5.51
C VAL A 235 -0.53 -10.47 4.44
N ARG A 236 0.64 -10.83 3.89
CA ARG A 236 0.74 -11.97 2.98
C ARG A 236 1.12 -13.20 3.78
N ASN A 237 0.19 -14.18 3.80
CA ASN A 237 0.42 -15.51 4.36
C ASN A 237 1.20 -16.36 3.37
N VAL A 238 1.73 -17.50 3.80
CA VAL A 238 2.30 -18.49 2.87
C VAL A 238 1.20 -19.22 2.08
N GLY A 239 1.58 -19.84 0.97
CA GLY A 239 0.70 -20.66 0.13
C GLY A 239 0.24 -21.95 0.82
N HIS A 240 -0.57 -22.76 0.10
CA HIS A 240 -1.10 -24.02 0.65
C HIS A 240 -0.06 -25.13 0.72
N LEU A 241 1.00 -25.06 -0.11
CA LEU A 241 1.99 -26.12 -0.26
C LEU A 241 2.86 -26.32 0.99
N MET A 242 3.16 -25.24 1.73
CA MET A 242 4.20 -25.24 2.76
C MET A 242 3.75 -25.92 4.05
N THR A 243 4.69 -26.65 4.68
CA THR A 243 4.59 -27.11 6.07
C THR A 243 5.63 -26.40 6.94
N THR A 244 5.47 -26.45 8.25
CA THR A 244 6.38 -25.80 9.20
C THR A 244 6.62 -26.67 10.43
N PRO A 245 7.88 -26.77 10.92
CA PRO A 245 8.19 -27.40 12.20
C PRO A 245 7.87 -26.50 13.40
N ALA A 246 7.41 -25.26 13.20
CA ALA A 246 7.08 -24.34 14.27
C ALA A 246 6.02 -24.89 15.23
N VAL A 247 5.10 -25.70 14.71
CA VAL A 247 4.10 -26.44 15.49
C VAL A 247 4.04 -27.86 14.91
N LEU A 248 4.06 -28.85 15.78
CA LEU A 248 3.93 -30.25 15.41
C LEU A 248 2.56 -30.80 15.81
N ASP A 249 2.03 -31.72 15.03
CA ASP A 249 0.83 -32.49 15.38
C ASP A 249 1.11 -33.50 16.51
N VAL A 250 0.09 -34.25 16.92
CA VAL A 250 0.21 -35.24 18.01
C VAL A 250 1.15 -36.40 17.69
N ASP A 251 1.43 -36.63 16.41
CA ASP A 251 2.33 -37.69 15.91
C ASP A 251 3.75 -37.14 15.66
N GLY A 252 4.00 -35.86 15.87
CA GLY A 252 5.28 -35.20 15.69
C GLY A 252 5.55 -34.76 14.23
N ASN A 253 4.53 -34.70 13.38
CA ASN A 253 4.66 -34.21 12.02
C ASN A 253 4.48 -32.69 11.96
N GLU A 254 5.11 -32.06 10.99
CA GLU A 254 4.89 -30.65 10.67
C GLU A 254 3.44 -30.38 10.27
N ILE A 255 2.89 -29.23 10.68
CA ILE A 255 1.56 -28.82 10.25
C ILE A 255 1.62 -27.96 8.98
N PRO A 256 0.50 -27.83 8.22
CA PRO A 256 0.41 -26.89 7.12
C PRO A 256 0.61 -25.46 7.59
N GLU A 257 1.69 -24.82 7.13
CA GLU A 257 2.09 -23.46 7.55
C GLU A 257 1.00 -22.41 7.21
N GLY A 258 0.33 -22.57 6.07
CA GLY A 258 -0.74 -21.67 5.66
C GLY A 258 -1.95 -21.66 6.60
N LEU A 259 -2.21 -22.74 7.34
CA LEU A 259 -3.27 -22.77 8.36
C LEU A 259 -2.83 -22.04 9.64
N LEU A 260 -1.57 -22.18 10.03
CA LEU A 260 -0.99 -21.43 11.14
C LEU A 260 -1.03 -19.93 10.86
N ASP A 261 -0.55 -19.51 9.68
CA ASP A 261 -0.59 -18.10 9.25
C ASP A 261 -2.02 -17.57 9.25
N ALA A 262 -2.97 -18.29 8.64
CA ALA A 262 -4.37 -17.84 8.57
C ALA A 262 -4.95 -17.57 9.95
N MET A 263 -4.73 -18.46 10.90
CA MET A 263 -5.24 -18.30 12.28
C MET A 263 -4.56 -17.15 13.00
N LEU A 264 -3.22 -17.12 13.02
CA LEU A 264 -2.48 -16.17 13.86
C LEU A 264 -2.45 -14.77 13.28
N THR A 265 -2.38 -14.60 11.97
CA THR A 265 -2.42 -13.25 11.38
C THR A 265 -3.78 -12.59 11.54
N VAL A 266 -4.88 -13.33 11.44
CA VAL A 266 -6.23 -12.80 11.70
C VAL A 266 -6.44 -12.54 13.19
N LEU A 267 -5.97 -13.42 14.07
CA LEU A 267 -6.00 -13.19 15.52
C LEU A 267 -5.25 -11.90 15.91
N CYS A 268 -4.08 -11.66 15.36
CA CYS A 268 -3.33 -10.42 15.57
C CYS A 268 -4.12 -9.19 15.06
N ALA A 269 -4.71 -9.29 13.86
CA ALA A 269 -5.47 -8.21 13.25
C ALA A 269 -6.78 -7.90 14.01
N LYS A 270 -7.31 -8.85 14.77
CA LYS A 270 -8.48 -8.62 15.64
C LYS A 270 -8.24 -7.48 16.64
N HIS A 271 -7.00 -7.26 17.08
CA HIS A 271 -6.67 -6.11 17.96
C HIS A 271 -6.95 -4.76 17.28
N ASP A 272 -6.82 -4.66 15.95
CA ASP A 272 -7.22 -3.45 15.24
C ASP A 272 -8.74 -3.33 15.13
N LEU A 273 -9.44 -4.44 14.85
CA LEU A 273 -10.91 -4.46 14.76
C LEU A 273 -11.57 -4.06 16.10
N ASP A 274 -10.99 -4.49 17.22
CA ASP A 274 -11.51 -4.23 18.57
C ASP A 274 -11.25 -2.80 19.08
N LYS A 275 -10.45 -1.99 18.38
CA LYS A 275 -10.24 -0.57 18.74
C LYS A 275 -11.55 0.21 18.67
N THR A 276 -11.85 0.98 19.69
CA THR A 276 -13.00 1.90 19.75
C THR A 276 -12.63 3.32 19.35
N ASP A 277 -11.35 3.66 19.46
CA ASP A 277 -10.77 4.97 19.19
C ASP A 277 -9.34 4.81 18.65
N GLY A 278 -8.72 5.93 18.33
CA GLY A 278 -7.35 5.99 17.83
C GLY A 278 -7.21 5.53 16.38
N ASP A 279 -5.97 5.34 16.03
CA ASP A 279 -5.55 5.07 14.67
C ASP A 279 -5.83 3.61 14.28
N LYS A 280 -6.80 3.39 13.40
CA LYS A 280 -7.16 2.06 12.88
C LYS A 280 -6.45 1.76 11.57
N ASN A 281 -6.15 0.47 11.35
CA ASN A 281 -5.74 -0.03 10.05
C ASN A 281 -6.91 -0.09 9.07
N SER A 282 -8.02 -0.70 9.48
CA SER A 282 -9.27 -0.73 8.71
C SER A 282 -10.36 0.04 9.41
N ARG A 283 -10.87 1.08 8.75
CA ARG A 283 -12.02 1.86 9.23
C ARG A 283 -13.35 1.21 8.88
N SER A 284 -13.33 0.35 7.87
CA SER A 284 -14.50 -0.44 7.45
C SER A 284 -14.68 -1.74 8.24
N GLY A 285 -13.71 -2.11 9.10
CA GLY A 285 -13.80 -3.30 9.94
C GLY A 285 -13.43 -4.59 9.21
N SER A 286 -12.47 -4.54 8.31
CA SER A 286 -11.96 -5.69 7.55
C SER A 286 -10.52 -6.06 7.93
N VAL A 287 -10.14 -7.31 7.69
CA VAL A 287 -8.77 -7.82 7.73
C VAL A 287 -8.35 -8.18 6.33
N TYR A 288 -7.24 -7.66 5.86
CA TYR A 288 -6.76 -7.84 4.50
C TYR A 288 -5.61 -8.86 4.47
N VAL A 289 -5.83 -9.98 3.78
CA VAL A 289 -4.85 -11.07 3.64
C VAL A 289 -4.54 -11.30 2.17
N VAL A 290 -3.27 -11.40 1.84
CA VAL A 290 -2.82 -11.86 0.52
C VAL A 290 -2.56 -13.34 0.58
N LYS A 291 -3.16 -14.11 -0.35
CA LYS A 291 -2.95 -15.55 -0.47
C LYS A 291 -2.19 -15.85 -1.76
N PRO A 292 -0.89 -16.23 -1.64
CA PRO A 292 -0.01 -16.48 -2.78
C PRO A 292 -0.10 -17.92 -3.29
N LYS A 293 0.51 -18.17 -4.45
CA LYS A 293 0.85 -19.50 -4.99
C LYS A 293 -0.32 -20.48 -5.07
N MET A 294 -1.53 -20.00 -5.34
CA MET A 294 -2.72 -20.85 -5.53
C MET A 294 -2.79 -21.36 -6.96
N HIS A 295 -3.05 -22.66 -7.12
CA HIS A 295 -3.18 -23.36 -8.39
C HIS A 295 -4.65 -23.65 -8.73
N GLY A 296 -5.36 -22.64 -9.18
CA GLY A 296 -6.70 -22.78 -9.75
C GLY A 296 -7.85 -22.62 -8.74
N PRO A 297 -9.10 -22.81 -9.24
CA PRO A 297 -10.31 -22.49 -8.48
C PRO A 297 -10.51 -23.29 -7.21
N ASP A 298 -10.07 -24.56 -7.18
CA ASP A 298 -10.22 -25.43 -6.02
C ASP A 298 -9.38 -24.93 -4.85
N GLU A 299 -8.16 -24.45 -5.11
CA GLU A 299 -7.31 -23.86 -4.08
C GLU A 299 -7.81 -22.48 -3.64
N ALA A 300 -8.38 -21.68 -4.55
CA ALA A 300 -9.06 -20.45 -4.20
C ALA A 300 -10.28 -20.71 -3.30
N SER A 301 -11.10 -21.72 -3.64
CA SER A 301 -12.22 -22.16 -2.81
C SER A 301 -11.78 -22.68 -1.44
N PHE A 302 -10.65 -23.41 -1.39
CA PHE A 302 -10.10 -23.87 -0.12
C PHE A 302 -9.65 -22.68 0.75
N ALA A 303 -9.05 -21.63 0.19
CA ALA A 303 -8.72 -20.42 0.94
C ALA A 303 -9.97 -19.76 1.54
N ASP A 304 -11.07 -19.67 0.79
CA ASP A 304 -12.35 -19.18 1.31
C ASP A 304 -12.86 -20.00 2.52
N GLN A 305 -12.78 -21.35 2.41
CA GLN A 305 -13.17 -22.25 3.50
C GLN A 305 -12.28 -22.07 4.73
N VAL A 306 -10.97 -21.95 4.56
CA VAL A 306 -10.01 -21.69 5.65
C VAL A 306 -10.38 -20.41 6.39
N PHE A 307 -10.57 -19.30 5.68
CA PHE A 307 -10.89 -18.03 6.33
C PHE A 307 -12.31 -18.00 6.90
N THR A 308 -13.27 -18.68 6.31
CA THR A 308 -14.60 -18.92 6.92
C THR A 308 -14.44 -19.61 8.28
N ARG A 309 -13.62 -20.65 8.35
CA ARG A 309 -13.37 -21.36 9.61
C ARG A 309 -12.62 -20.52 10.64
N VAL A 310 -11.65 -19.72 10.20
CA VAL A 310 -10.94 -18.77 11.08
C VAL A 310 -11.91 -17.73 11.68
N GLU A 311 -12.78 -17.17 10.85
CA GLU A 311 -13.81 -16.22 11.31
C GLU A 311 -14.73 -16.84 12.36
N GLU A 312 -15.23 -18.06 12.12
CA GLU A 312 -16.06 -18.79 13.09
C GLU A 312 -15.34 -19.00 14.43
N VAL A 313 -14.08 -19.45 14.40
CA VAL A 313 -13.31 -19.72 15.62
C VAL A 313 -13.03 -18.44 16.40
N LEU A 314 -12.75 -17.33 15.72
CA LEU A 314 -12.46 -16.04 16.34
C LEU A 314 -13.70 -15.20 16.65
N GLY A 315 -14.90 -15.70 16.31
CA GLY A 315 -16.17 -14.99 16.53
C GLY A 315 -16.33 -13.74 15.67
N LEU A 316 -15.72 -13.71 14.49
CA LEU A 316 -15.84 -12.62 13.52
C LEU A 316 -17.08 -12.80 12.62
N ALA A 317 -17.59 -11.70 12.09
CA ALA A 317 -18.66 -11.75 11.11
C ALA A 317 -18.17 -12.42 9.81
N PRO A 318 -19.06 -13.12 9.07
CA PRO A 318 -18.69 -13.71 7.78
C PRO A 318 -18.12 -12.66 6.81
N ASN A 319 -17.08 -13.05 6.08
CA ASN A 319 -16.36 -12.19 5.12
C ASN A 319 -15.69 -10.96 5.74
N THR A 320 -15.38 -10.96 7.03
CA THR A 320 -14.51 -9.96 7.66
C THR A 320 -13.10 -10.02 7.05
N VAL A 321 -12.58 -11.22 6.79
CA VAL A 321 -11.29 -11.42 6.12
C VAL A 321 -11.48 -11.25 4.62
N LYS A 322 -10.76 -10.28 4.05
CA LYS A 322 -10.69 -10.01 2.61
C LYS A 322 -9.45 -10.68 2.03
N LEU A 323 -9.55 -11.10 0.77
CA LEU A 323 -8.47 -11.81 0.09
C LEU A 323 -7.94 -11.02 -1.10
N GLY A 324 -6.61 -10.88 -1.14
CA GLY A 324 -5.88 -10.56 -2.34
C GLY A 324 -5.47 -11.86 -3.05
N LEU A 325 -5.92 -12.03 -4.28
CA LEU A 325 -5.61 -13.18 -5.13
C LEU A 325 -4.35 -12.87 -5.95
N MET A 326 -3.28 -13.62 -5.70
CA MET A 326 -2.09 -13.56 -6.55
C MET A 326 -2.32 -14.45 -7.79
N ASP A 327 -2.28 -13.83 -8.97
CA ASP A 327 -2.27 -14.54 -10.26
C ASP A 327 -0.82 -14.79 -10.66
N GLU A 328 -0.25 -15.86 -10.14
CA GLU A 328 1.18 -16.17 -10.28
C GLU A 328 1.46 -17.64 -10.59
N GLU A 329 0.40 -18.41 -10.82
CA GLU A 329 0.48 -19.80 -11.24
C GLU A 329 -0.35 -20.00 -12.52
N ARG A 330 0.18 -20.75 -13.48
CA ARG A 330 -0.47 -20.91 -14.79
C ARG A 330 -1.90 -21.42 -14.71
N ARG A 331 -2.18 -22.37 -13.79
CA ARG A 331 -3.53 -22.91 -13.60
C ARG A 331 -4.51 -21.84 -13.10
N THR A 332 -4.05 -20.91 -12.28
CA THR A 332 -4.85 -19.75 -11.87
C THR A 332 -5.04 -18.79 -13.04
N THR A 333 -3.99 -18.45 -13.79
CA THR A 333 -4.08 -17.55 -14.94
C THR A 333 -5.15 -18.01 -15.95
N VAL A 334 -5.13 -19.27 -16.36
CA VAL A 334 -6.07 -19.78 -17.37
C VAL A 334 -7.49 -20.02 -16.84
N ASN A 335 -7.69 -19.99 -15.53
CA ASN A 335 -8.97 -20.14 -14.85
C ASN A 335 -9.32 -18.94 -13.95
N LEU A 336 -8.73 -17.77 -14.21
CA LEU A 336 -8.79 -16.61 -13.31
C LEU A 336 -10.22 -16.21 -12.95
N LYS A 337 -11.15 -16.21 -13.92
CA LYS A 337 -12.58 -15.90 -13.69
C LYS A 337 -13.20 -16.84 -12.64
N GLU A 338 -12.91 -18.14 -12.68
CA GLU A 338 -13.44 -19.11 -11.72
C GLU A 338 -12.73 -19.02 -10.36
N CYS A 339 -11.44 -18.66 -10.33
CA CYS A 339 -10.75 -18.35 -9.08
C CYS A 339 -11.39 -17.13 -8.38
N ILE A 340 -11.65 -16.05 -9.11
CA ILE A 340 -12.34 -14.87 -8.59
C ILE A 340 -13.75 -15.23 -8.11
N ARG A 341 -14.49 -16.06 -8.87
CA ARG A 341 -15.84 -16.53 -8.49
C ARG A 341 -15.83 -17.24 -7.15
N ALA A 342 -14.84 -18.10 -6.91
CA ALA A 342 -14.73 -18.88 -5.67
C ALA A 342 -14.59 -18.01 -4.42
N ILE A 343 -14.04 -16.78 -4.57
CA ILE A 343 -13.80 -15.84 -3.46
C ILE A 343 -14.52 -14.50 -3.65
N LYS A 344 -15.56 -14.41 -4.48
CA LYS A 344 -16.17 -13.15 -4.96
C LYS A 344 -16.60 -12.19 -3.85
N SER A 345 -16.97 -12.71 -2.67
CA SER A 345 -17.41 -11.91 -1.52
C SER A 345 -16.24 -11.46 -0.62
N ARG A 346 -15.00 -11.91 -0.91
CA ARG A 346 -13.78 -11.57 -0.16
C ARG A 346 -12.76 -10.81 -0.97
N VAL A 347 -12.77 -10.94 -2.32
CA VAL A 347 -11.69 -10.43 -3.16
C VAL A 347 -11.60 -8.91 -3.13
N VAL A 348 -10.40 -8.39 -2.83
CA VAL A 348 -10.08 -6.96 -2.80
C VAL A 348 -8.95 -6.58 -3.73
N PHE A 349 -8.23 -7.53 -4.26
CA PHE A 349 -7.36 -7.34 -5.41
C PHE A 349 -7.11 -8.65 -6.17
N ILE A 350 -6.70 -8.51 -7.43
CA ILE A 350 -5.92 -9.47 -8.19
C ILE A 350 -4.60 -8.82 -8.55
N ASN A 351 -3.53 -9.58 -8.59
CA ASN A 351 -2.19 -9.06 -8.88
C ASN A 351 -1.40 -10.07 -9.71
N THR A 352 -0.68 -9.58 -10.71
CA THR A 352 0.23 -10.38 -11.53
C THR A 352 1.58 -10.54 -10.82
N GLY A 353 1.77 -11.64 -10.09
CA GLY A 353 3.04 -12.04 -9.48
C GLY A 353 4.00 -12.63 -10.52
N PHE A 354 4.59 -11.79 -11.37
CA PHE A 354 5.31 -12.23 -12.57
C PHE A 354 6.55 -13.08 -12.30
N LEU A 355 7.18 -12.98 -11.12
CA LEU A 355 8.36 -13.78 -10.78
C LEU A 355 8.01 -15.26 -10.64
N ASP A 356 7.00 -15.58 -9.83
CA ASP A 356 6.51 -16.96 -9.67
C ASP A 356 5.85 -17.46 -10.94
N ARG A 357 5.07 -16.62 -11.62
CA ARG A 357 4.47 -16.97 -12.91
C ARG A 357 5.52 -17.33 -13.96
N THR A 358 6.65 -16.64 -13.98
CA THR A 358 7.80 -16.98 -14.81
C THR A 358 8.35 -18.37 -14.46
N GLY A 359 8.48 -18.68 -13.18
CA GLY A 359 8.93 -19.99 -12.72
C GLY A 359 8.01 -21.13 -13.20
N ASP A 360 6.70 -20.94 -13.08
CA ASP A 360 5.70 -21.90 -13.54
C ASP A 360 5.66 -22.00 -15.08
N GLU A 361 5.87 -20.90 -15.81
CA GLU A 361 5.99 -20.92 -17.27
C GLU A 361 7.24 -21.67 -17.74
N ILE A 362 8.38 -21.49 -17.07
CA ILE A 362 9.60 -22.23 -17.35
C ILE A 362 9.36 -23.73 -17.14
N HIS A 363 8.76 -24.12 -16.02
CA HIS A 363 8.44 -25.51 -15.73
C HIS A 363 7.53 -26.13 -16.81
N THR A 364 6.55 -25.38 -17.29
CA THR A 364 5.64 -25.82 -18.36
C THR A 364 6.35 -26.00 -19.69
N SER A 365 7.30 -25.13 -20.01
CA SER A 365 7.91 -25.03 -21.34
C SER A 365 9.31 -25.65 -21.43
N MET A 366 9.85 -26.19 -20.33
CA MET A 366 11.24 -26.67 -20.25
C MET A 366 11.60 -27.77 -21.25
N GLU A 367 10.65 -28.62 -21.62
CA GLU A 367 10.85 -29.68 -22.62
C GLU A 367 10.97 -29.13 -24.07
N ALA A 368 10.52 -27.89 -24.30
CA ALA A 368 10.64 -27.24 -25.61
C ALA A 368 12.02 -26.60 -25.84
N GLY A 369 12.84 -26.47 -24.81
CA GLY A 369 14.19 -25.92 -24.86
C GLY A 369 14.44 -24.84 -23.83
N PRO A 370 15.61 -24.18 -23.87
CA PRO A 370 15.98 -23.15 -22.90
C PRO A 370 15.11 -21.89 -23.04
N PHE A 371 14.79 -21.29 -21.89
CA PHE A 371 14.13 -19.99 -21.81
C PHE A 371 15.15 -18.85 -21.98
N VAL A 372 14.63 -17.63 -22.23
CA VAL A 372 15.45 -16.43 -22.22
C VAL A 372 15.98 -16.13 -20.81
N ARG A 373 16.99 -15.26 -20.72
CA ARG A 373 17.52 -14.82 -19.43
C ARG A 373 16.45 -14.05 -18.65
N LYS A 374 16.55 -14.07 -17.32
CA LYS A 374 15.58 -13.39 -16.43
C LYS A 374 15.41 -11.89 -16.76
N SER A 375 16.51 -11.20 -17.10
CA SER A 375 16.49 -9.78 -17.52
C SER A 375 15.64 -9.52 -18.78
N ASP A 376 15.53 -10.52 -19.65
CA ASP A 376 14.85 -10.38 -20.94
C ASP A 376 13.40 -10.91 -20.88
N MET A 377 12.99 -11.44 -19.73
CA MET A 377 11.69 -12.10 -19.57
C MET A 377 10.52 -11.13 -19.75
N LYS A 378 10.65 -9.91 -19.23
CA LYS A 378 9.60 -8.88 -19.32
C LYS A 378 9.30 -8.43 -20.75
N ALA A 379 10.21 -8.69 -21.69
CA ALA A 379 10.04 -8.39 -23.11
C ALA A 379 9.37 -9.53 -23.90
N GLN A 380 9.04 -10.65 -23.26
CA GLN A 380 8.43 -11.80 -23.93
C GLN A 380 6.92 -11.64 -24.09
N ASN A 381 6.41 -12.12 -25.22
CA ASN A 381 4.99 -11.98 -25.59
C ASN A 381 4.03 -12.61 -24.56
N TRP A 382 4.43 -13.73 -23.94
CA TRP A 382 3.56 -14.43 -23.00
C TRP A 382 3.26 -13.60 -21.74
N ILE A 383 4.24 -12.81 -21.29
CA ILE A 383 4.05 -11.99 -20.07
C ILE A 383 3.11 -10.82 -20.34
N GLY A 384 3.21 -10.18 -21.51
CA GLY A 384 2.26 -9.16 -21.93
C GLY A 384 0.84 -9.73 -22.05
N ALA A 385 0.68 -10.89 -22.69
CA ALA A 385 -0.61 -11.56 -22.80
C ALA A 385 -1.20 -11.97 -21.44
N TYR A 386 -0.37 -12.41 -20.49
CA TYR A 386 -0.75 -12.71 -19.12
C TYR A 386 -1.24 -11.48 -18.36
N GLU A 387 -0.52 -10.38 -18.46
CA GLU A 387 -0.87 -9.12 -17.81
C GLU A 387 -2.17 -8.54 -18.37
N ASP A 388 -2.34 -8.50 -19.70
CA ASP A 388 -3.56 -8.04 -20.36
C ASP A 388 -4.76 -8.92 -20.00
N TRP A 389 -4.60 -10.24 -20.01
CA TRP A 389 -5.63 -11.19 -19.61
C TRP A 389 -6.11 -10.98 -18.16
N ASN A 390 -5.18 -10.71 -17.23
CA ASN A 390 -5.49 -10.43 -15.84
C ASN A 390 -6.41 -9.21 -15.71
N VAL A 391 -6.09 -8.13 -16.42
CA VAL A 391 -6.90 -6.90 -16.44
C VAL A 391 -8.27 -7.15 -17.05
N ASP A 392 -8.33 -7.78 -18.22
CA ASP A 392 -9.58 -8.04 -18.94
C ASP A 392 -10.55 -8.89 -18.11
N VAL A 393 -10.04 -9.96 -17.50
CA VAL A 393 -10.84 -10.82 -16.61
C VAL A 393 -11.28 -10.08 -15.36
N GLY A 394 -10.40 -9.28 -14.75
CA GLY A 394 -10.74 -8.46 -13.59
C GLY A 394 -11.88 -7.50 -13.89
N LEU A 395 -11.80 -6.78 -15.01
CA LEU A 395 -12.87 -5.87 -15.47
C LEU A 395 -14.18 -6.63 -15.74
N ALA A 396 -14.10 -7.78 -16.43
CA ALA A 396 -15.26 -8.63 -16.70
C ALA A 396 -15.93 -9.18 -15.44
N CYS A 397 -15.17 -9.35 -14.33
CA CYS A 397 -15.69 -9.75 -13.02
C CYS A 397 -16.18 -8.57 -12.17
N GLY A 398 -16.15 -7.34 -12.68
CA GLY A 398 -16.66 -6.15 -11.99
C GLY A 398 -15.75 -5.64 -10.86
N LEU A 399 -14.42 -5.78 -11.00
CA LEU A 399 -13.46 -5.27 -10.00
C LEU A 399 -13.38 -3.74 -9.99
N HIS A 400 -13.68 -3.07 -11.11
CA HIS A 400 -13.60 -1.61 -11.20
C HIS A 400 -14.39 -0.93 -10.06
N ALA A 401 -13.73 -0.04 -9.34
CA ALA A 401 -14.26 0.70 -8.18
C ALA A 401 -14.74 -0.20 -6.99
N LYS A 402 -14.33 -1.45 -6.93
CA LYS A 402 -14.63 -2.40 -5.84
C LYS A 402 -13.40 -3.11 -5.31
N ALA A 403 -12.39 -3.31 -6.16
CA ALA A 403 -11.15 -4.02 -5.83
C ALA A 403 -10.03 -3.53 -6.75
N GLN A 404 -8.79 -3.78 -6.34
CA GLN A 404 -7.61 -3.40 -7.11
C GLN A 404 -7.32 -4.42 -8.22
N ILE A 405 -6.77 -3.94 -9.34
CA ILE A 405 -6.11 -4.74 -10.37
C ILE A 405 -4.65 -4.29 -10.37
N GLY A 406 -3.79 -5.08 -9.75
CA GLY A 406 -2.40 -4.73 -9.51
C GLY A 406 -1.44 -5.43 -10.48
N LYS A 407 -0.29 -4.78 -10.70
CA LYS A 407 0.82 -5.34 -11.47
C LYS A 407 2.07 -5.40 -10.58
N GLY A 408 2.68 -6.56 -10.52
CA GLY A 408 3.92 -6.82 -9.78
C GLY A 408 5.18 -6.26 -10.44
#